data_5c069f662332feeae330e47c6ecc3561
#
_entry.id   5c069f662332feeae330e47c6ecc3561
#
_cell.length_a   1.000
_cell.length_b   1.000
_cell.length_c   1.000
_cell.angle_alpha   90.00
_cell.angle_beta   90.00
_cell.angle_gamma   90.00
#
_symmetry.space_group_name_H-M   'P 1'
#
loop_
_entity.id
_entity.type
_entity.pdbx_description
1 polymer ?
#
loop_
_entity_poly.entity_id
_entity_poly.type
_entity_poly.pdbx_seq_one_letter_code
_entity_poly.pdbx_strand_id
1 'polypeptide(L)'
;MTKMLDLRPMENEIEILVVEDDPAIAESLADGIGREGYKVHWESTGGGGVAYARDKDPRLVILDVRLPDGSGFDFCREMRRLGLRLPILMLTVQSEELDKVLGLEMGADDYLTKPYKLRELLARIRALMRRAYGELSTVEADHLYVGDLVVDRGRARVTRGDRTINLTPTEFRLLVFFAQHPGQVFSRTQLMDNVWGHSADYYDDKTVNVHIRRLREKIEMEPSAPEFLLTVSGMGYRLAVSA
;
A
#
# COMPACT_ATOMS: atom_id res chain seq x y z
N MET A 1 1.00 49.49 17.15
CA MET A 1 0.61 48.19 17.67
C MET A 1 0.38 47.26 16.48
N THR A 2 1.44 46.60 16.07
CA THR A 2 1.43 45.69 14.89
C THR A 2 0.98 44.31 15.38
N LYS A 3 -0.18 43.90 14.84
CA LYS A 3 -0.74 42.57 15.09
C LYS A 3 0.18 41.55 14.42
N MET A 4 0.99 40.82 15.19
CA MET A 4 1.70 39.63 14.73
C MET A 4 0.63 38.62 14.29
N LEU A 5 0.57 38.37 13.00
CA LEU A 5 -0.12 37.20 12.44
C LEU A 5 0.64 35.96 12.92
N ASP A 6 -0.01 35.19 13.77
CA ASP A 6 0.45 33.86 14.22
C ASP A 6 0.30 32.90 13.03
N LEU A 7 1.32 32.86 12.18
CA LEU A 7 1.47 31.87 11.11
C LEU A 7 1.97 30.57 11.72
N ARG A 8 1.14 29.90 12.51
CA ARG A 8 1.33 28.46 12.73
C ARG A 8 1.00 27.79 11.41
N PRO A 9 1.89 26.98 10.82
CA PRO A 9 1.48 26.11 9.75
C PRO A 9 0.34 25.25 10.30
N MET A 10 -0.78 25.18 9.62
CA MET A 10 -1.82 24.20 9.90
C MET A 10 -1.13 22.85 9.72
N GLU A 11 -0.79 22.20 10.84
CA GLU A 11 -0.39 20.81 10.86
C GLU A 11 -1.54 20.05 10.17
N ASN A 12 -1.26 19.54 9.00
CA ASN A 12 -2.17 18.73 8.24
C ASN A 12 -2.29 17.42 9.03
N GLU A 13 -3.23 17.36 9.97
CA GLU A 13 -3.48 16.19 10.81
C GLU A 13 -3.69 14.99 9.88
N ILE A 14 -2.79 14.03 9.97
CA ILE A 14 -2.86 12.82 9.13
C ILE A 14 -4.08 12.02 9.55
N GLU A 15 -5.05 11.90 8.65
CA GLU A 15 -6.30 11.21 8.91
C GLU A 15 -6.25 9.75 8.41
N ILE A 16 -6.68 8.83 9.29
CA ILE A 16 -6.80 7.39 9.01
C ILE A 16 -8.30 7.03 9.09
N LEU A 17 -8.80 6.40 8.03
CA LEU A 17 -10.15 5.85 8.01
C LEU A 17 -10.13 4.44 8.58
N VAL A 18 -10.99 4.17 9.53
CA VAL A 18 -11.27 2.82 10.08
C VAL A 18 -12.67 2.41 9.62
N VAL A 19 -12.76 1.26 8.97
CA VAL A 19 -14.04 0.64 8.55
C VAL A 19 -14.19 -0.67 9.31
N GLU A 20 -15.04 -0.67 10.34
CA GLU A 20 -15.23 -1.76 11.29
C GLU A 20 -16.65 -1.68 11.81
N ASP A 21 -17.39 -2.78 11.83
CA ASP A 21 -18.79 -2.80 12.26
C ASP A 21 -18.96 -2.88 13.79
N ASP A 22 -17.99 -3.42 14.51
CA ASP A 22 -18.00 -3.48 15.97
C ASP A 22 -17.51 -2.15 16.57
N PRO A 23 -18.40 -1.38 17.26
CA PRO A 23 -18.05 -0.10 17.83
C PRO A 23 -16.96 -0.20 18.93
N ALA A 24 -16.90 -1.31 19.67
CA ALA A 24 -15.89 -1.48 20.72
C ALA A 24 -14.49 -1.70 20.12
N ILE A 25 -14.41 -2.43 19.01
CA ILE A 25 -13.15 -2.60 18.26
C ILE A 25 -12.75 -1.26 17.63
N ALA A 26 -13.69 -0.56 17.00
CA ALA A 26 -13.45 0.74 16.38
C ALA A 26 -12.95 1.79 17.38
N GLU A 27 -13.55 1.87 18.57
CA GLU A 27 -13.13 2.75 19.66
C GLU A 27 -11.71 2.42 20.15
N SER A 28 -11.43 1.12 20.36
CA SER A 28 -10.09 0.65 20.75
C SER A 28 -9.02 0.99 19.70
N LEU A 29 -9.36 0.86 18.41
CA LEU A 29 -8.49 1.26 17.32
C LEU A 29 -8.26 2.77 17.31
N ALA A 30 -9.34 3.56 17.42
CA ALA A 30 -9.28 5.02 17.43
C ALA A 30 -8.40 5.54 18.57
N ASP A 31 -8.56 4.99 19.77
CA ASP A 31 -7.74 5.33 20.93
C ASP A 31 -6.27 4.99 20.72
N GLY A 32 -5.98 3.77 20.22
CA GLY A 32 -4.62 3.33 20.00
C GLY A 32 -3.89 4.13 18.91
N ILE A 33 -4.58 4.41 17.82
CA ILE A 33 -4.07 5.18 16.68
C ILE A 33 -3.96 6.66 17.02
N GLY A 34 -4.94 7.20 17.76
CA GLY A 34 -4.95 8.59 18.21
C GLY A 34 -3.77 8.94 19.13
N ARG A 35 -3.33 8.01 19.99
CA ARG A 35 -2.13 8.19 20.84
C ARG A 35 -0.83 8.34 20.05
N GLU A 36 -0.79 7.87 18.80
CA GLU A 36 0.34 8.06 17.89
C GLU A 36 0.26 9.39 17.10
N GLY A 37 -0.75 10.23 17.38
CA GLY A 37 -0.90 11.56 16.77
C GLY A 37 -1.68 11.55 15.45
N TYR A 38 -2.34 10.46 15.09
CA TYR A 38 -3.22 10.39 13.91
C TYR A 38 -4.65 10.75 14.27
N LYS A 39 -5.34 11.43 13.37
CA LYS A 39 -6.77 11.60 13.43
C LYS A 39 -7.46 10.34 12.89
N VAL A 40 -8.50 9.88 13.54
CA VAL A 40 -9.26 8.70 13.10
C VAL A 40 -10.69 9.12 12.75
N HIS A 41 -11.11 8.72 11.56
CA HIS A 41 -12.53 8.70 11.18
C HIS A 41 -13.00 7.25 11.14
N TRP A 42 -14.20 7.00 11.67
CA TRP A 42 -14.78 5.66 11.72
C TRP A 42 -16.05 5.57 10.90
N GLU A 43 -16.15 4.50 10.10
CA GLU A 43 -17.36 4.10 9.38
C GLU A 43 -17.72 2.66 9.74
N SER A 44 -19.01 2.41 10.00
CA SER A 44 -19.49 1.08 10.41
C SER A 44 -19.88 0.18 9.23
N THR A 45 -19.80 0.68 8.00
CA THR A 45 -20.17 -0.02 6.76
C THR A 45 -19.13 0.15 5.68
N GLY A 46 -19.01 -0.85 4.80
CA GLY A 46 -18.09 -0.79 3.67
C GLY A 46 -18.46 0.30 2.67
N GLY A 47 -19.74 0.46 2.36
CA GLY A 47 -20.24 1.51 1.48
C GLY A 47 -19.97 2.92 2.03
N GLY A 48 -20.15 3.14 3.35
CA GLY A 48 -19.77 4.37 4.04
C GLY A 48 -18.28 4.63 3.91
N GLY A 49 -17.46 3.62 4.14
CA GLY A 49 -16.00 3.69 4.01
C GLY A 49 -15.55 4.07 2.59
N VAL A 50 -16.13 3.47 1.54
CA VAL A 50 -15.84 3.81 0.14
C VAL A 50 -16.21 5.26 -0.17
N ALA A 51 -17.41 5.69 0.26
CA ALA A 51 -17.88 7.07 0.06
C ALA A 51 -16.95 8.07 0.75
N TYR A 52 -16.61 7.82 2.00
CA TYR A 52 -15.70 8.67 2.77
C TYR A 52 -14.30 8.74 2.12
N ALA A 53 -13.73 7.59 1.78
CA ALA A 53 -12.41 7.54 1.15
C ALA A 53 -12.35 8.32 -0.16
N ARG A 54 -13.42 8.29 -0.98
CA ARG A 54 -13.54 9.05 -2.21
C ARG A 54 -13.63 10.56 -1.98
N ASP A 55 -14.40 10.98 -0.98
CA ASP A 55 -14.77 12.39 -0.80
C ASP A 55 -13.79 13.15 0.11
N LYS A 56 -13.06 12.45 0.99
CA LYS A 56 -12.18 13.05 2.00
C LYS A 56 -10.70 12.73 1.83
N ASP A 57 -10.35 11.77 0.98
CA ASP A 57 -8.97 11.37 0.68
C ASP A 57 -8.11 11.12 1.94
N PRO A 58 -8.53 10.20 2.85
CA PRO A 58 -7.74 9.87 4.04
C PRO A 58 -6.38 9.30 3.63
N ARG A 59 -5.39 9.40 4.51
CA ARG A 59 -4.03 8.94 4.21
C ARG A 59 -3.85 7.42 4.29
N LEU A 60 -4.75 6.71 4.95
CA LEU A 60 -4.75 5.25 5.05
C LEU A 60 -6.15 4.76 5.37
N VAL A 61 -6.50 3.59 4.87
CA VAL A 61 -7.72 2.87 5.26
C VAL A 61 -7.34 1.60 6.02
N ILE A 62 -7.96 1.38 7.16
CA ILE A 62 -8.02 0.11 7.87
C ILE A 62 -9.40 -0.46 7.60
N LEU A 63 -9.48 -1.66 7.01
CA LEU A 63 -10.70 -2.21 6.48
C LEU A 63 -10.93 -3.62 7.01
N ASP A 64 -12.01 -3.83 7.77
CA ASP A 64 -12.40 -5.19 8.14
C ASP A 64 -12.89 -5.97 6.92
N VAL A 65 -12.61 -7.25 6.90
CA VAL A 65 -13.12 -8.19 5.89
C VAL A 65 -14.61 -8.46 6.08
N ARG A 66 -15.08 -8.51 7.33
CA ARG A 66 -16.50 -8.78 7.65
C ARG A 66 -17.23 -7.50 7.98
N LEU A 67 -18.11 -7.08 7.09
CA LEU A 67 -18.93 -5.90 7.26
C LEU A 67 -20.40 -6.23 7.01
N PRO A 68 -21.35 -5.50 7.61
CA PRO A 68 -22.78 -5.84 7.55
C PRO A 68 -23.37 -5.74 6.14
N ASP A 69 -22.75 -4.93 5.27
CA ASP A 69 -23.21 -4.63 3.92
C ASP A 69 -22.40 -5.35 2.82
N GLY A 70 -21.40 -6.18 3.20
CA GLY A 70 -20.65 -6.96 2.23
C GLY A 70 -19.25 -7.37 2.69
N SER A 71 -18.44 -7.87 1.76
CA SER A 71 -17.07 -8.24 2.03
C SER A 71 -16.13 -7.05 1.89
N GLY A 72 -15.25 -6.84 2.88
CA GLY A 72 -14.17 -5.84 2.78
C GLY A 72 -13.27 -6.04 1.55
N PHE A 73 -13.14 -7.27 1.05
CA PHE A 73 -12.43 -7.53 -0.21
C PHE A 73 -13.09 -6.84 -1.40
N ASP A 74 -14.43 -6.88 -1.47
CA ASP A 74 -15.18 -6.23 -2.55
C ASP A 74 -15.07 -4.70 -2.45
N PHE A 75 -15.15 -4.14 -1.25
CA PHE A 75 -14.97 -2.70 -1.02
C PHE A 75 -13.55 -2.24 -1.31
N CYS A 76 -12.54 -3.03 -0.98
CA CYS A 76 -11.15 -2.77 -1.38
C CYS A 76 -11.02 -2.70 -2.90
N ARG A 77 -11.57 -3.68 -3.63
CA ARG A 77 -11.59 -3.71 -5.09
C ARG A 77 -12.34 -2.51 -5.67
N GLU A 78 -13.45 -2.11 -5.06
CA GLU A 78 -14.23 -0.94 -5.48
C GLU A 78 -13.41 0.35 -5.32
N MET A 79 -12.76 0.58 -4.18
CA MET A 79 -11.85 1.70 -3.98
C MET A 79 -10.77 1.75 -5.07
N ARG A 80 -10.18 0.61 -5.42
CA ARG A 80 -9.18 0.53 -6.51
C ARG A 80 -9.76 0.83 -7.89
N ARG A 81 -10.99 0.39 -8.17
CA ARG A 81 -11.70 0.72 -9.43
C ARG A 81 -12.02 2.22 -9.55
N LEU A 82 -12.28 2.88 -8.43
CA LEU A 82 -12.46 4.33 -8.36
C LEU A 82 -11.12 5.10 -8.50
N GLY A 83 -9.99 4.40 -8.62
CA GLY A 83 -8.66 5.01 -8.79
C GLY A 83 -8.02 5.50 -7.49
N LEU A 84 -8.60 5.16 -6.33
CA LEU A 84 -8.04 5.52 -5.03
C LEU A 84 -6.73 4.75 -4.78
N ARG A 85 -5.64 5.50 -4.56
CA ARG A 85 -4.28 4.94 -4.43
C ARG A 85 -3.78 4.91 -2.99
N LEU A 86 -4.57 5.41 -2.05
CA LEU A 86 -4.21 5.38 -0.63
C LEU A 86 -3.92 3.94 -0.16
N PRO A 87 -3.02 3.75 0.81
CA PRO A 87 -2.72 2.43 1.36
C PRO A 87 -3.93 1.85 2.09
N ILE A 88 -4.16 0.54 1.89
CA ILE A 88 -5.25 -0.22 2.54
C ILE A 88 -4.65 -1.36 3.35
N LEU A 89 -4.90 -1.35 4.66
CA LEU A 89 -4.60 -2.43 5.59
C LEU A 89 -5.89 -3.22 5.86
N MET A 90 -5.92 -4.48 5.44
CA MET A 90 -7.06 -5.36 5.72
C MET A 90 -6.95 -5.97 7.11
N LEU A 91 -8.08 -5.99 7.85
CA LEU A 91 -8.23 -6.79 9.08
C LEU A 91 -9.02 -8.05 8.75
N THR A 92 -8.49 -9.23 9.08
CA THR A 92 -9.14 -10.50 8.78
C THR A 92 -9.16 -11.43 9.99
N VAL A 93 -10.17 -12.29 10.08
CA VAL A 93 -10.19 -13.37 11.06
C VAL A 93 -9.35 -14.52 10.51
N GLN A 94 -8.51 -15.13 11.35
CA GLN A 94 -7.65 -16.24 10.98
C GLN A 94 -8.47 -17.45 10.53
N SER A 95 -8.76 -17.54 9.25
CA SER A 95 -9.24 -18.77 8.63
C SER A 95 -8.79 -18.76 7.17
N GLU A 96 -7.77 -19.53 6.90
CA GLU A 96 -7.21 -19.89 5.61
C GLU A 96 -6.18 -18.89 5.02
N GLU A 97 -5.03 -19.45 4.62
CA GLU A 97 -4.01 -18.78 3.79
C GLU A 97 -4.60 -18.16 2.52
N LEU A 98 -5.75 -18.68 2.06
CA LEU A 98 -6.53 -18.17 0.95
C LEU A 98 -7.03 -16.73 1.17
N ASP A 99 -7.49 -16.37 2.37
CA ASP A 99 -8.01 -15.02 2.64
C ASP A 99 -6.91 -13.95 2.56
N LYS A 100 -5.68 -14.29 2.96
CA LYS A 100 -4.53 -13.37 2.87
C LYS A 100 -4.12 -13.12 1.43
N VAL A 101 -4.04 -14.18 0.62
CA VAL A 101 -3.72 -14.08 -0.81
C VAL A 101 -4.84 -13.33 -1.52
N LEU A 102 -6.11 -13.66 -1.23
CA LEU A 102 -7.27 -13.01 -1.82
C LEU A 102 -7.31 -11.51 -1.50
N GLY A 103 -7.07 -11.11 -0.25
CA GLY A 103 -7.04 -9.70 0.15
C GLY A 103 -5.99 -8.90 -0.60
N LEU A 104 -4.79 -9.43 -0.71
CA LEU A 104 -3.73 -8.81 -1.49
C LEU A 104 -4.09 -8.81 -2.99
N GLU A 105 -4.67 -9.87 -3.54
CA GLU A 105 -5.14 -9.92 -4.94
C GLU A 105 -6.24 -8.90 -5.24
N MET A 106 -7.07 -8.53 -4.25
CA MET A 106 -8.12 -7.52 -4.40
C MET A 106 -7.64 -6.07 -4.31
N GLY A 107 -6.36 -5.84 -4.05
CA GLY A 107 -5.81 -4.49 -4.07
C GLY A 107 -5.31 -3.95 -2.74
N ALA A 108 -5.39 -4.70 -1.66
CA ALA A 108 -4.80 -4.32 -0.37
C ALA A 108 -3.27 -4.22 -0.46
N ASP A 109 -2.68 -3.35 0.36
CA ASP A 109 -1.22 -3.18 0.46
C ASP A 109 -0.62 -4.04 1.56
N ASP A 110 -1.45 -4.40 2.57
CA ASP A 110 -1.08 -5.24 3.68
C ASP A 110 -2.31 -5.86 4.34
N TYR A 111 -2.11 -6.86 5.19
CA TYR A 111 -3.16 -7.50 5.98
C TYR A 111 -2.70 -7.78 7.41
N LEU A 112 -3.65 -7.86 8.34
CA LEU A 112 -3.42 -8.19 9.73
C LEU A 112 -4.51 -9.14 10.23
N THR A 113 -4.12 -10.27 10.81
CA THR A 113 -5.08 -11.27 11.30
C THR A 113 -5.54 -10.98 12.71
N LYS A 114 -6.85 -11.04 12.95
CA LYS A 114 -7.47 -11.02 14.29
C LYS A 114 -7.30 -12.40 14.98
N PRO A 115 -6.95 -12.48 16.27
CA PRO A 115 -6.61 -11.36 17.15
C PRO A 115 -5.20 -10.83 16.91
N TYR A 116 -5.03 -9.53 16.90
CA TYR A 116 -3.75 -8.86 16.73
C TYR A 116 -3.34 -8.05 17.98
N LYS A 117 -2.04 -7.79 18.08
CA LYS A 117 -1.53 -6.86 19.09
C LYS A 117 -1.56 -5.43 18.54
N LEU A 118 -2.01 -4.47 19.33
CA LEU A 118 -2.02 -3.05 18.93
C LEU A 118 -0.64 -2.60 18.43
N ARG A 119 0.43 -3.05 19.07
CA ARG A 119 1.81 -2.73 18.65
C ARG A 119 2.12 -3.20 17.23
N GLU A 120 1.61 -4.34 16.82
CA GLU A 120 1.76 -4.86 15.45
C GLU A 120 0.99 -4.00 14.46
N LEU A 121 -0.29 -3.69 14.76
CA LEU A 121 -1.10 -2.79 13.93
C LEU A 121 -0.39 -1.45 13.70
N LEU A 122 0.08 -0.81 14.77
CA LEU A 122 0.79 0.47 14.68
C LEU A 122 2.10 0.38 13.88
N ALA A 123 2.83 -0.74 13.99
CA ALA A 123 4.03 -0.96 13.19
C ALA A 123 3.68 -1.05 11.68
N ARG A 124 2.58 -1.72 11.32
CA ARG A 124 2.10 -1.83 9.94
C ARG A 124 1.60 -0.49 9.40
N ILE A 125 0.85 0.27 10.19
CA ILE A 125 0.42 1.63 9.84
C ILE A 125 1.63 2.50 9.50
N ARG A 126 2.64 2.56 10.39
CA ARG A 126 3.87 3.34 10.15
C ARG A 126 4.60 2.87 8.89
N ALA A 127 4.67 1.56 8.64
CA ALA A 127 5.30 1.01 7.46
C ALA A 127 4.55 1.40 6.18
N LEU A 128 3.21 1.32 6.18
CA LEU A 128 2.36 1.73 5.06
C LEU A 128 2.46 3.23 4.78
N MET A 129 2.39 4.06 5.82
CA MET A 129 2.52 5.52 5.70
C MET A 129 3.89 5.92 5.14
N ARG A 130 4.98 5.33 5.65
CA ARG A 130 6.32 5.57 5.13
C ARG A 130 6.44 5.14 3.66
N ARG A 131 5.86 4.00 3.27
CA ARG A 131 5.85 3.54 1.87
C ARG A 131 5.07 4.47 0.96
N ALA A 132 3.93 4.96 1.41
CA ALA A 132 3.06 5.81 0.59
C ALA A 132 3.56 7.26 0.47
N TYR A 133 4.13 7.80 1.57
CA TYR A 133 4.37 9.24 1.71
C TYR A 133 5.77 9.61 2.20
N GLY A 134 6.60 8.62 2.64
CA GLY A 134 7.97 8.86 3.14
C GLY A 134 9.01 8.88 2.02
N GLU A 135 10.02 9.75 2.17
CA GLU A 135 11.28 9.82 1.38
C GLU A 135 11.19 10.05 -0.14
N LEU A 136 10.01 10.27 -0.71
CA LEU A 136 9.89 10.63 -2.12
C LEU A 136 10.04 12.16 -2.37
N SER A 137 10.23 12.95 -1.30
CA SER A 137 10.07 14.42 -1.35
C SER A 137 11.35 15.23 -1.57
N THR A 138 12.53 14.64 -1.69
CA THR A 138 13.79 15.42 -1.67
C THR A 138 14.81 15.01 -2.73
N VAL A 139 14.40 14.70 -3.96
CA VAL A 139 15.37 14.55 -5.05
C VAL A 139 14.84 15.21 -6.30
N GLU A 140 15.71 16.01 -6.95
CA GLU A 140 15.57 16.50 -8.33
C GLU A 140 14.95 15.42 -9.22
N ALA A 141 14.15 15.81 -10.23
CA ALA A 141 13.39 14.94 -11.11
C ALA A 141 14.21 13.72 -11.58
N ASP A 142 14.21 12.68 -10.77
CA ASP A 142 14.95 11.46 -10.99
C ASP A 142 14.02 10.47 -11.69
N HIS A 143 14.13 10.45 -13.01
CA HIS A 143 13.40 9.51 -13.85
C HIS A 143 14.20 8.22 -13.99
N LEU A 144 13.59 7.10 -13.61
CA LEU A 144 14.12 5.78 -13.91
C LEU A 144 13.39 5.23 -15.14
N TYR A 145 14.11 4.48 -15.95
CA TYR A 145 13.58 3.89 -17.17
C TYR A 145 13.60 2.36 -17.06
N VAL A 146 12.47 1.74 -17.41
CA VAL A 146 12.32 0.28 -17.45
C VAL A 146 11.69 -0.06 -18.78
N GLY A 147 12.54 -0.38 -19.78
CA GLY A 147 12.10 -0.49 -21.17
C GLY A 147 11.44 0.79 -21.64
N ASP A 148 10.17 0.72 -22.03
CA ASP A 148 9.33 1.84 -22.46
C ASP A 148 8.61 2.57 -21.32
N LEU A 149 8.85 2.18 -20.06
CA LEU A 149 8.27 2.80 -18.89
C LEU A 149 9.14 3.96 -18.39
N VAL A 150 8.50 5.06 -18.05
CA VAL A 150 9.12 6.18 -17.33
C VAL A 150 8.57 6.22 -15.91
N VAL A 151 9.46 6.08 -14.94
CA VAL A 151 9.15 6.10 -13.51
C VAL A 151 9.60 7.43 -12.94
N ASP A 152 8.67 8.36 -12.72
CA ASP A 152 8.90 9.65 -12.07
C ASP A 152 8.80 9.47 -10.55
N ARG A 153 9.95 9.48 -9.87
CA ARG A 153 10.03 9.29 -8.42
C ARG A 153 9.49 10.48 -7.66
N GLY A 154 9.71 11.68 -8.16
CA GLY A 154 9.28 12.91 -7.50
C GLY A 154 7.75 13.04 -7.46
N ARG A 155 7.07 12.56 -8.51
CA ARG A 155 5.60 12.58 -8.60
C ARG A 155 4.93 11.26 -8.26
N ALA A 156 5.69 10.25 -7.86
CA ALA A 156 5.23 8.87 -7.65
C ALA A 156 4.36 8.36 -8.82
N ARG A 157 4.80 8.59 -10.05
CA ARG A 157 4.04 8.33 -11.27
C ARG A 157 4.81 7.42 -12.21
N VAL A 158 4.10 6.49 -12.85
CA VAL A 158 4.65 5.64 -13.92
C VAL A 158 3.85 5.89 -15.19
N THR A 159 4.54 6.05 -16.31
CA THR A 159 3.92 6.22 -17.63
C THR A 159 4.54 5.28 -18.65
N ARG A 160 3.75 4.91 -19.66
CA ARG A 160 4.18 4.26 -20.89
C ARG A 160 3.68 5.12 -22.04
N GLY A 161 4.59 5.89 -22.69
CA GLY A 161 4.18 6.97 -23.56
C GLY A 161 3.26 7.96 -22.83
N ASP A 162 2.10 8.27 -23.42
CA ASP A 162 1.12 9.17 -22.81
C ASP A 162 0.20 8.50 -21.76
N ARG A 163 0.27 7.18 -21.64
CA ARG A 163 -0.59 6.42 -20.71
C ARG A 163 0.01 6.37 -19.31
N THR A 164 -0.74 6.81 -18.31
CA THR A 164 -0.40 6.62 -16.90
C THR A 164 -0.73 5.20 -16.45
N ILE A 165 0.21 4.53 -15.78
CA ILE A 165 0.01 3.22 -15.14
C ILE A 165 -0.28 3.44 -13.66
N ASN A 166 -1.45 2.95 -13.22
CA ASN A 166 -1.91 3.13 -11.84
C ASN A 166 -1.33 2.04 -10.94
N LEU A 167 -0.28 2.38 -10.20
CA LEU A 167 0.32 1.52 -9.19
C LEU A 167 -0.16 1.91 -7.80
N THR A 168 -0.31 0.92 -6.91
CA THR A 168 -0.43 1.18 -5.47
C THR A 168 0.92 1.65 -4.91
N PRO A 169 0.96 2.25 -3.71
CA PRO A 169 2.22 2.67 -3.09
C PRO A 169 3.26 1.54 -2.99
N THR A 170 2.83 0.34 -2.64
CA THR A 170 3.72 -0.83 -2.51
C THR A 170 4.25 -1.30 -3.86
N GLU A 171 3.39 -1.36 -4.90
CA GLU A 171 3.79 -1.70 -6.26
C GLU A 171 4.76 -0.67 -6.84
N PHE A 172 4.52 0.62 -6.60
CA PHE A 172 5.41 1.69 -7.04
C PHE A 172 6.79 1.56 -6.40
N ARG A 173 6.87 1.37 -5.08
CA ARG A 173 8.16 1.17 -4.39
C ARG A 173 8.89 -0.07 -4.87
N LEU A 174 8.17 -1.16 -5.09
CA LEU A 174 8.74 -2.39 -5.63
C LEU A 174 9.36 -2.16 -7.02
N LEU A 175 8.66 -1.44 -7.90
CA LEU A 175 9.18 -1.07 -9.22
C LEU A 175 10.41 -0.17 -9.12
N VAL A 176 10.36 0.86 -8.28
CA VAL A 176 11.50 1.78 -8.03
C VAL A 176 12.71 1.02 -7.52
N PHE A 177 12.51 0.12 -6.53
CA PHE A 177 13.58 -0.69 -5.98
C PHE A 177 14.28 -1.53 -7.06
N PHE A 178 13.52 -2.21 -7.89
CA PHE A 178 14.07 -2.98 -9.00
C PHE A 178 14.74 -2.11 -10.06
N ALA A 179 14.15 -0.97 -10.39
CA ALA A 179 14.69 -0.04 -11.40
C ALA A 179 16.01 0.61 -10.96
N GLN A 180 16.26 0.70 -9.66
CA GLN A 180 17.53 1.14 -9.10
C GLN A 180 18.63 0.05 -9.13
N HIS A 181 18.23 -1.22 -9.31
CA HIS A 181 19.13 -2.37 -9.26
C HIS A 181 18.92 -3.30 -10.48
N PRO A 182 19.05 -2.79 -11.71
CA PRO A 182 18.76 -3.58 -12.91
C PRO A 182 19.71 -4.78 -13.01
N GLY A 183 19.15 -5.94 -13.38
CA GLY A 183 19.90 -7.19 -13.53
C GLY A 183 20.23 -7.92 -12.22
N GLN A 184 20.11 -7.26 -11.08
CA GLN A 184 20.39 -7.90 -9.79
C GLN A 184 19.23 -8.79 -9.35
N VAL A 185 19.57 -10.00 -8.86
CA VAL A 185 18.57 -10.95 -8.30
C VAL A 185 18.37 -10.67 -6.82
N PHE A 186 17.13 -10.58 -6.40
CA PHE A 186 16.74 -10.42 -5.00
C PHE A 186 15.87 -11.57 -4.54
N SER A 187 16.23 -12.16 -3.39
CA SER A 187 15.38 -13.13 -2.72
C SER A 187 14.10 -12.48 -2.18
N ARG A 188 13.10 -13.29 -1.85
CA ARG A 188 11.86 -12.80 -1.22
C ARG A 188 12.13 -12.08 0.09
N THR A 189 13.00 -12.62 0.91
CA THR A 189 13.44 -12.00 2.18
C THR A 189 14.08 -10.64 1.94
N GLN A 190 15.02 -10.53 0.99
CA GLN A 190 15.65 -9.25 0.65
C GLN A 190 14.63 -8.21 0.12
N LEU A 191 13.68 -8.64 -0.71
CA LEU A 191 12.60 -7.76 -1.16
C LEU A 191 11.73 -7.32 0.00
N MET A 192 11.42 -8.25 0.93
CA MET A 192 10.65 -7.95 2.13
C MET A 192 11.33 -6.88 2.98
N ASP A 193 12.62 -7.06 3.27
CA ASP A 193 13.40 -6.13 4.09
C ASP A 193 13.50 -4.74 3.46
N ASN A 194 13.76 -4.69 2.14
CA ASN A 194 14.00 -3.42 1.46
C ASN A 194 12.72 -2.65 1.10
N VAL A 195 11.66 -3.37 0.72
CA VAL A 195 10.41 -2.74 0.28
C VAL A 195 9.42 -2.58 1.43
N TRP A 196 9.34 -3.56 2.36
CA TRP A 196 8.44 -3.53 3.52
C TRP A 196 9.12 -3.06 4.81
N GLY A 197 10.47 -3.14 4.90
CA GLY A 197 11.27 -2.60 6.02
C GLY A 197 11.17 -3.44 7.30
N HIS A 198 11.49 -2.86 8.44
CA HIS A 198 11.61 -3.56 9.74
C HIS A 198 10.34 -4.29 10.24
N SER A 199 9.26 -4.25 9.49
CA SER A 199 8.07 -5.07 9.76
C SER A 199 8.14 -6.46 9.09
N ALA A 200 9.26 -6.81 8.47
CA ALA A 200 9.44 -8.06 7.72
C ALA A 200 9.15 -9.32 8.54
N ASP A 201 9.43 -9.29 9.85
CA ASP A 201 9.18 -10.40 10.78
C ASP A 201 7.69 -10.83 10.88
N TYR A 202 6.78 -9.99 10.38
CA TYR A 202 5.34 -10.23 10.42
C TYR A 202 4.75 -10.67 9.08
N TYR A 203 5.55 -10.76 8.01
CA TYR A 203 5.08 -11.08 6.67
C TYR A 203 5.44 -12.50 6.23
N ASP A 204 4.60 -13.07 5.36
CA ASP A 204 4.83 -14.33 4.68
C ASP A 204 5.49 -14.06 3.30
N ASP A 205 6.35 -14.95 2.85
CA ASP A 205 6.96 -14.95 1.51
C ASP A 205 5.91 -14.84 0.37
N LYS A 206 4.68 -15.29 0.62
CA LYS A 206 3.56 -15.20 -0.31
C LYS A 206 3.16 -13.75 -0.62
N THR A 207 3.36 -12.84 0.34
CA THR A 207 3.08 -11.40 0.14
C THR A 207 3.88 -10.84 -1.03
N VAL A 208 5.17 -11.17 -1.12
CA VAL A 208 6.02 -10.73 -2.25
C VAL A 208 5.48 -11.27 -3.57
N ASN A 209 5.13 -12.55 -3.63
CA ASN A 209 4.65 -13.18 -4.87
C ASN A 209 3.39 -12.50 -5.41
N VAL A 210 2.45 -12.15 -4.52
CA VAL A 210 1.21 -11.46 -4.90
C VAL A 210 1.51 -10.07 -5.47
N HIS A 211 2.36 -9.29 -4.81
CA HIS A 211 2.71 -7.95 -5.31
C HIS A 211 3.52 -8.00 -6.62
N ILE A 212 4.41 -8.99 -6.79
CA ILE A 212 5.10 -9.24 -8.07
C ILE A 212 4.09 -9.55 -9.17
N ARG A 213 3.13 -10.44 -8.92
CA ARG A 213 2.08 -10.79 -9.90
C ARG A 213 1.27 -9.54 -10.30
N ARG A 214 0.77 -8.79 -9.32
CA ARG A 214 -0.01 -7.57 -9.56
C ARG A 214 0.78 -6.49 -10.30
N LEU A 215 2.07 -6.34 -9.97
CA LEU A 215 2.93 -5.42 -10.68
C LEU A 215 3.08 -5.84 -12.14
N ARG A 216 3.31 -7.13 -12.42
CA ARG A 216 3.35 -7.67 -13.79
C ARG A 216 2.06 -7.41 -14.57
N GLU A 217 0.90 -7.65 -13.96
CA GLU A 217 -0.42 -7.38 -14.57
C GLU A 217 -0.58 -5.93 -15.04
N LYS A 218 0.19 -5.00 -14.48
CA LYS A 218 0.13 -3.57 -14.81
C LYS A 218 1.24 -3.10 -15.75
N ILE A 219 2.43 -3.69 -15.66
CA ILE A 219 3.61 -3.22 -16.42
C ILE A 219 4.02 -4.12 -17.57
N GLU A 220 3.65 -5.39 -17.57
CA GLU A 220 3.99 -6.32 -18.65
C GLU A 220 2.90 -6.29 -19.76
N MET A 221 3.30 -6.57 -20.97
CA MET A 221 2.34 -6.81 -22.07
C MET A 221 1.68 -8.17 -21.91
N GLU A 222 2.43 -9.18 -21.52
CA GLU A 222 1.98 -10.54 -21.21
C GLU A 222 2.50 -10.96 -19.82
N PRO A 223 1.66 -10.86 -18.77
CA PRO A 223 2.08 -11.14 -17.39
C PRO A 223 2.57 -12.57 -17.15
N SER A 224 2.12 -13.53 -17.94
CA SER A 224 2.52 -14.94 -17.86
C SER A 224 3.87 -15.21 -18.53
N ALA A 225 4.32 -14.31 -19.42
CA ALA A 225 5.62 -14.34 -20.09
C ALA A 225 6.34 -12.97 -19.88
N PRO A 226 6.70 -12.62 -18.65
CA PRO A 226 7.20 -11.28 -18.32
C PRO A 226 8.53 -10.98 -18.99
N GLU A 227 8.67 -9.76 -19.53
CA GLU A 227 9.90 -9.26 -20.15
C GLU A 227 10.73 -8.40 -19.20
N PHE A 228 10.07 -7.62 -18.32
CA PHE A 228 10.75 -6.71 -17.39
C PHE A 228 11.07 -7.39 -16.07
N LEU A 229 10.07 -7.95 -15.39
CA LEU A 229 10.21 -8.47 -14.03
C LEU A 229 10.28 -10.00 -14.06
N LEU A 230 11.48 -10.53 -14.12
CA LEU A 230 11.76 -11.95 -14.34
C LEU A 230 11.77 -12.75 -13.03
N THR A 231 11.32 -14.00 -13.08
CA THR A 231 11.53 -14.98 -12.01
C THR A 231 12.84 -15.73 -12.24
N VAL A 232 13.69 -15.76 -11.22
CA VAL A 232 14.90 -16.59 -11.19
C VAL A 232 14.62 -17.79 -10.29
N SER A 233 14.46 -18.97 -10.91
CA SER A 233 14.05 -20.19 -10.21
C SER A 233 14.92 -20.47 -8.99
N GLY A 234 14.29 -20.71 -7.83
CA GLY A 234 14.96 -20.97 -6.56
C GLY A 234 15.65 -19.77 -5.91
N MET A 235 15.81 -18.62 -6.60
CA MET A 235 16.55 -17.47 -6.09
C MET A 235 15.66 -16.25 -5.79
N GLY A 236 14.60 -16.01 -6.56
CA GLY A 236 13.73 -14.85 -6.39
C GLY A 236 13.40 -14.13 -7.69
N TYR A 237 13.58 -12.80 -7.71
CA TYR A 237 13.17 -11.95 -8.82
C TYR A 237 14.26 -10.96 -9.21
N ARG A 238 14.25 -10.52 -10.47
CA ARG A 238 15.11 -9.47 -10.99
C ARG A 238 14.42 -8.63 -12.05
N LEU A 239 14.84 -7.38 -12.20
CA LEU A 239 14.50 -6.60 -13.38
C LEU A 239 15.46 -6.96 -14.52
N ALA A 240 14.93 -7.18 -15.72
CA ALA A 240 15.75 -7.37 -16.91
C ALA A 240 16.61 -6.11 -17.15
N VAL A 241 17.84 -6.31 -17.63
CA VAL A 241 18.65 -5.22 -18.15
C VAL A 241 18.15 -4.96 -19.56
N SER A 242 17.65 -3.75 -19.84
CA SER A 242 17.35 -3.37 -21.23
C SER A 242 18.65 -3.41 -22.03
N ALA A 243 18.63 -4.16 -23.11
CA ALA A 243 19.72 -4.17 -24.07
C ALA A 243 19.80 -2.85 -24.83
#